data_690bd001ec5c365140f241cc4c47f212
#
_entry.id   690bd001ec5c365140f241cc4c47f212
#
_cell.length_a   1.000
_cell.length_b   1.000
_cell.length_c   1.000
_cell.angle_alpha   90.00
_cell.angle_beta   90.00
_cell.angle_gamma   90.00
#
_symmetry.space_group_name_H-M   'P 1'
#
loop_
_entity.id
_entity.type
_entity.pdbx_description
1 polymer ?
#
loop_
_entity_poly.entity_id
_entity_poly.type
_entity_poly.pdbx_seq_one_letter_code
_entity_poly.pdbx_strand_id
1 'polypeptide(L)'
;MTFVSKCKLLVLVVLLLITIRLSLQTRLRNENKVRTATFLSPKFVLEPGLVANKFYNNIDFPNGHIAIKSFDAEVVDESRNPVPLYETYLHHWLVVRYYQQKGMEVSKYHDNLGFEQSDYILVRNSGICDRDLFQYFGLGSETRKTVQYVPDPYGIEVGNPLEVPPGYEERWLLNVHAIETRGSEDRMGCTECRCDLYNVTKDEYDRDIEPNYIGGLRCCHDETRCRTREGFQGAKRSLYLKYTIKYVDWHAFIKPVKIYILDVTDTWKRRKSTGLMPSRHHCQIEYEVESCSAAVANNGCIHTKKISVTLPNGGNVIYGVAHQHAGGVGSTLLGEDGRVICSSLPIYGEGKEAGNEAGYIVGMSSCYPRPGSVKISKGETLTLLSNYSCDQRHTGVMGLFYLLVAEMSRQSSSILHSKDNIGDIVILHNAVWALAGFGIAALVAATVTYQHQSEREEGCESILM
;
A
#
# COMPACT_ATOMS: atom_id res chain seq x y z
N MET A 1 -15.62 -45.52 -41.65
CA MET A 1 -15.88 -44.10 -41.33
C MET A 1 -15.35 -43.30 -42.51
N THR A 2 -16.23 -42.67 -43.25
CA THR A 2 -15.87 -41.89 -44.44
C THR A 2 -15.03 -40.66 -44.10
N PHE A 3 -14.15 -40.21 -45.00
CA PHE A 3 -13.31 -39.04 -44.89
C PHE A 3 -14.10 -37.79 -44.43
N VAL A 4 -15.30 -37.59 -44.95
CA VAL A 4 -16.24 -36.52 -44.59
C VAL A 4 -16.64 -36.54 -43.10
N SER A 5 -16.79 -37.72 -42.50
CA SER A 5 -17.11 -37.87 -41.07
C SER A 5 -15.94 -37.47 -40.17
N LYS A 6 -14.69 -37.76 -40.59
CA LYS A 6 -13.48 -37.34 -39.82
C LYS A 6 -13.28 -35.86 -39.89
N CYS A 7 -13.54 -35.22 -41.04
CA CYS A 7 -13.45 -33.77 -41.21
C CYS A 7 -14.49 -33.03 -40.35
N LYS A 8 -15.73 -33.51 -40.29
CA LYS A 8 -16.78 -32.94 -39.40
C LYS A 8 -16.42 -33.03 -37.92
N LEU A 9 -15.84 -34.17 -37.51
CA LEU A 9 -15.42 -34.38 -36.14
C LEU A 9 -14.28 -33.39 -35.74
N LEU A 10 -13.30 -33.19 -36.63
CA LEU A 10 -12.21 -32.26 -36.41
C LEU A 10 -12.68 -30.79 -36.24
N VAL A 11 -13.59 -30.37 -37.13
CA VAL A 11 -14.20 -29.01 -37.05
C VAL A 11 -14.95 -28.83 -35.73
N LEU A 12 -15.72 -29.85 -35.30
CA LEU A 12 -16.42 -29.81 -34.02
C LEU A 12 -15.46 -29.67 -32.83
N VAL A 13 -14.36 -30.41 -32.84
CA VAL A 13 -13.33 -30.31 -31.76
C VAL A 13 -12.68 -28.93 -31.74
N VAL A 14 -12.33 -28.37 -32.90
CA VAL A 14 -11.75 -27.03 -32.99
C VAL A 14 -12.74 -25.96 -32.49
N LEU A 15 -14.00 -26.05 -32.87
CA LEU A 15 -15.05 -25.13 -32.39
C LEU A 15 -15.24 -25.23 -30.87
N LEU A 16 -15.22 -26.46 -30.33
CA LEU A 16 -15.31 -26.68 -28.90
C LEU A 16 -14.12 -26.07 -28.16
N LEU A 17 -12.90 -26.23 -28.64
CA LEU A 17 -11.70 -25.63 -28.05
C LEU A 17 -11.74 -24.09 -28.10
N ILE A 18 -12.22 -23.51 -29.20
CA ILE A 18 -12.40 -22.06 -29.32
C ILE A 18 -13.45 -21.55 -28.32
N THR A 19 -14.59 -22.26 -28.19
CA THR A 19 -15.64 -21.87 -27.23
C THR A 19 -15.16 -21.97 -25.77
N ILE A 20 -14.42 -23.01 -25.41
CA ILE A 20 -13.82 -23.20 -24.11
C ILE A 20 -12.82 -22.04 -23.85
N ARG A 21 -11.98 -21.70 -24.82
CA ARG A 21 -11.01 -20.59 -24.69
C ARG A 21 -11.68 -19.24 -24.51
N LEU A 22 -12.71 -18.94 -25.30
CA LEU A 22 -13.48 -17.71 -25.18
C LEU A 22 -14.19 -17.64 -23.83
N SER A 23 -14.77 -18.73 -23.34
CA SER A 23 -15.39 -18.82 -22.03
C SER A 23 -14.37 -18.58 -20.90
N LEU A 24 -13.18 -19.20 -20.96
CA LEU A 24 -12.09 -18.98 -20.01
C LEU A 24 -11.60 -17.52 -20.02
N GLN A 25 -11.39 -16.95 -21.22
CA GLN A 25 -10.98 -15.55 -21.35
C GLN A 25 -12.02 -14.58 -20.78
N THR A 26 -13.31 -14.85 -21.03
CA THR A 26 -14.41 -14.03 -20.50
C THR A 26 -14.49 -14.15 -18.98
N ARG A 27 -14.30 -15.34 -18.42
CA ARG A 27 -14.27 -15.58 -16.98
C ARG A 27 -13.08 -14.84 -16.33
N LEU A 28 -11.87 -14.99 -16.85
CA LEU A 28 -10.68 -14.28 -16.37
C LEU A 28 -10.82 -12.77 -16.49
N ARG A 29 -11.46 -12.27 -17.54
CA ARG A 29 -11.73 -10.83 -17.70
C ARG A 29 -12.73 -10.31 -16.67
N ASN A 30 -13.73 -11.10 -16.30
CA ASN A 30 -14.69 -10.75 -15.25
C ASN A 30 -14.09 -10.85 -13.85
N GLU A 31 -13.24 -11.85 -13.59
CA GLU A 31 -12.52 -12.00 -12.31
C GLU A 31 -11.52 -10.88 -12.06
N ASN A 32 -10.91 -10.32 -13.11
CA ASN A 32 -9.97 -9.19 -13.04
C ASN A 32 -10.64 -7.81 -13.08
N LYS A 33 -11.96 -7.72 -13.01
CA LYS A 33 -12.66 -6.44 -13.03
C LYS A 33 -12.39 -5.68 -11.72
N VAL A 34 -11.60 -4.60 -11.81
CA VAL A 34 -11.36 -3.71 -10.66
C VAL A 34 -12.67 -3.05 -10.24
N ARG A 35 -13.02 -3.24 -8.99
CA ARG A 35 -14.13 -2.57 -8.30
C ARG A 35 -13.59 -1.39 -7.50
N THR A 36 -14.43 -0.39 -7.31
CA THR A 36 -14.13 0.77 -6.48
C THR A 36 -15.20 0.90 -5.42
N ALA A 37 -14.79 1.02 -4.16
CA ALA A 37 -15.65 1.34 -3.04
C ALA A 37 -15.16 2.64 -2.40
N THR A 38 -16.08 3.55 -2.12
CA THR A 38 -15.80 4.83 -1.46
C THR A 38 -16.66 4.97 -0.23
N PHE A 39 -16.05 5.32 0.88
CA PHE A 39 -16.68 5.45 2.18
C PHE A 39 -16.34 6.80 2.80
N LEU A 40 -17.10 7.15 3.83
CA LEU A 40 -16.82 8.29 4.71
C LEU A 40 -16.55 7.77 6.11
N SER A 41 -15.59 8.39 6.80
CA SER A 41 -15.44 8.21 8.24
C SER A 41 -16.70 8.67 8.98
N PRO A 42 -16.89 8.31 10.25
CA PRO A 42 -17.73 9.07 11.13
C PRO A 42 -17.32 10.56 11.12
N LYS A 43 -18.30 11.42 11.39
CA LYS A 43 -18.09 12.87 11.45
C LYS A 43 -17.13 13.24 12.57
N PHE A 44 -16.13 14.06 12.29
CA PHE A 44 -15.36 14.76 13.31
C PHE A 44 -15.54 16.27 13.17
N VAL A 45 -15.46 16.96 14.29
CA VAL A 45 -15.79 18.38 14.32
C VAL A 45 -14.58 19.18 14.75
N LEU A 46 -14.23 20.19 13.97
CA LEU A 46 -13.08 21.06 14.21
C LEU A 46 -13.50 22.52 14.36
N GLU A 47 -12.81 23.18 15.30
CA GLU A 47 -12.82 24.62 15.51
C GLU A 47 -11.40 25.16 15.30
N PRO A 48 -11.20 26.48 15.13
CA PRO A 48 -9.87 27.05 14.94
C PRO A 48 -8.85 26.57 16.00
N GLY A 49 -7.74 26.02 15.51
CA GLY A 49 -6.67 25.47 16.30
C GLY A 49 -6.90 24.04 16.82
N LEU A 50 -8.14 23.53 16.82
CA LEU A 50 -8.46 22.23 17.42
C LEU A 50 -7.83 21.07 16.63
N VAL A 51 -7.37 20.07 17.37
CA VAL A 51 -6.89 18.79 16.85
C VAL A 51 -7.99 17.74 16.97
N ALA A 52 -8.19 16.95 15.92
CA ALA A 52 -8.91 15.67 15.96
C ALA A 52 -7.91 14.55 15.69
N ASN A 53 -7.66 13.72 16.70
CA ASN A 53 -6.94 12.47 16.57
C ASN A 53 -7.87 11.32 16.95
N LYS A 54 -8.77 10.99 16.04
CA LYS A 54 -9.90 10.09 16.29
C LYS A 54 -9.63 8.67 15.81
N PHE A 55 -10.07 7.71 16.61
CA PHE A 55 -10.02 6.28 16.28
C PHE A 55 -11.43 5.75 16.10
N TYR A 56 -11.69 5.10 14.97
CA TYR A 56 -12.99 4.55 14.63
C TYR A 56 -12.87 3.05 14.37
N ASN A 57 -13.44 2.24 15.26
CA ASN A 57 -13.49 0.80 15.10
C ASN A 57 -14.62 0.39 14.14
N ASN A 58 -14.52 -0.78 13.54
CA ASN A 58 -15.55 -1.36 12.67
C ASN A 58 -16.00 -0.43 11.55
N ILE A 59 -15.05 0.25 10.91
CA ILE A 59 -15.35 1.07 9.73
C ILE A 59 -15.81 0.19 8.56
N ASP A 60 -16.56 0.80 7.66
CA ASP A 60 -16.94 0.15 6.41
C ASP A 60 -15.70 -0.11 5.54
N PHE A 61 -15.60 -1.32 5.02
CA PHE A 61 -14.51 -1.76 4.16
C PHE A 61 -15.02 -2.82 3.17
N PRO A 62 -14.43 -3.00 1.99
CA PRO A 62 -14.84 -4.06 1.09
C PRO A 62 -14.75 -5.45 1.75
N ASN A 63 -15.83 -6.22 1.65
CA ASN A 63 -15.94 -7.54 2.27
C ASN A 63 -15.45 -8.66 1.35
N GLY A 64 -15.08 -9.79 1.96
CA GLY A 64 -14.70 -11.02 1.28
C GLY A 64 -13.19 -11.16 1.08
N HIS A 65 -12.77 -12.27 0.48
CA HIS A 65 -11.39 -12.54 0.15
C HIS A 65 -11.03 -11.76 -1.13
N ILE A 66 -10.29 -10.67 -0.99
CA ILE A 66 -10.00 -9.72 -2.06
C ILE A 66 -8.51 -9.38 -2.12
N ALA A 67 -8.11 -8.83 -3.24
CA ALA A 67 -6.82 -8.20 -3.44
C ALA A 67 -6.98 -6.69 -3.56
N ILE A 68 -6.42 -5.93 -2.65
CA ILE A 68 -6.40 -4.46 -2.75
C ILE A 68 -5.40 -4.07 -3.83
N LYS A 69 -5.86 -3.18 -4.71
CA LYS A 69 -5.09 -2.67 -5.85
C LYS A 69 -4.71 -1.21 -5.68
N SER A 70 -5.48 -0.44 -4.92
CA SER A 70 -5.22 0.98 -4.64
C SER A 70 -6.06 1.41 -3.45
N PHE A 71 -5.56 2.37 -2.72
CA PHE A 71 -6.33 3.08 -1.68
C PHE A 71 -5.92 4.55 -1.69
N ASP A 72 -6.87 5.41 -1.33
CA ASP A 72 -6.70 6.86 -1.33
C ASP A 72 -7.66 7.47 -0.31
N ALA A 73 -7.30 8.63 0.25
CA ALA A 73 -8.16 9.34 1.17
C ALA A 73 -7.95 10.85 1.09
N GLU A 74 -8.97 11.59 1.50
CA GLU A 74 -8.91 13.05 1.63
C GLU A 74 -9.91 13.56 2.65
N VAL A 75 -9.58 14.68 3.30
CA VAL A 75 -10.55 15.38 4.15
C VAL A 75 -11.53 16.13 3.27
N VAL A 76 -12.83 15.97 3.59
CA VAL A 76 -13.94 16.64 2.88
C VAL A 76 -14.91 17.28 3.87
N ASP A 77 -15.62 18.30 3.41
CA ASP A 77 -16.73 18.95 4.12
C ASP A 77 -18.05 18.13 4.02
N GLU A 78 -19.13 18.65 4.62
CA GLU A 78 -20.47 18.04 4.57
C GLU A 78 -21.01 17.91 3.13
N SER A 79 -20.58 18.79 2.23
CA SER A 79 -20.92 18.78 0.80
C SER A 79 -20.00 17.86 -0.02
N ARG A 80 -19.06 17.19 0.64
CA ARG A 80 -18.02 16.33 0.04
C ARG A 80 -16.98 17.10 -0.80
N ASN A 81 -16.86 18.41 -0.60
CA ASN A 81 -15.81 19.18 -1.23
C ASN A 81 -14.49 18.94 -0.50
N PRO A 82 -13.37 18.77 -1.23
CA PRO A 82 -12.04 18.66 -0.63
C PRO A 82 -11.69 19.90 0.19
N VAL A 83 -11.16 19.69 1.40
CA VAL A 83 -10.72 20.78 2.29
C VAL A 83 -9.22 21.02 2.09
N PRO A 84 -8.80 22.28 1.82
CA PRO A 84 -7.37 22.58 1.66
C PRO A 84 -6.55 22.36 2.93
N LEU A 85 -5.28 21.92 2.77
CA LEU A 85 -4.36 21.64 3.88
C LEU A 85 -4.05 22.87 4.76
N TYR A 86 -4.08 24.06 4.19
CA TYR A 86 -3.86 25.30 4.98
C TYR A 86 -5.07 25.71 5.83
N GLU A 87 -6.20 25.02 5.67
CA GLU A 87 -7.37 25.14 6.55
C GLU A 87 -7.41 24.01 7.56
N THR A 88 -7.37 22.77 7.08
CA THR A 88 -7.31 21.56 7.89
C THR A 88 -6.16 20.69 7.40
N TYR A 89 -5.08 20.66 8.16
CA TYR A 89 -3.92 19.84 7.85
C TYR A 89 -4.20 18.38 8.20
N LEU A 90 -4.18 17.51 7.21
CA LEU A 90 -4.23 16.07 7.43
C LEU A 90 -2.83 15.57 7.81
N HIS A 91 -2.58 15.43 9.11
CA HIS A 91 -1.30 14.98 9.64
C HIS A 91 -1.03 13.53 9.24
N HIS A 92 -2.00 12.65 9.50
CA HIS A 92 -2.04 11.30 8.96
C HIS A 92 -3.45 10.71 8.99
N TRP A 93 -3.63 9.68 8.19
CA TRP A 93 -4.73 8.75 8.28
C TRP A 93 -4.19 7.33 8.17
N LEU A 94 -4.75 6.40 8.93
CA LEU A 94 -4.34 5.00 8.96
C LEU A 94 -5.57 4.11 8.93
N VAL A 95 -5.60 3.12 8.04
CA VAL A 95 -6.58 2.03 8.05
C VAL A 95 -5.87 0.77 8.45
N VAL A 96 -6.20 0.25 9.62
CA VAL A 96 -5.52 -0.88 10.26
C VAL A 96 -6.42 -2.11 10.26
N ARG A 97 -5.88 -3.25 9.83
CA ARG A 97 -6.55 -4.54 9.88
C ARG A 97 -6.37 -5.17 11.26
N TYR A 98 -7.45 -5.70 11.82
CA TYR A 98 -7.41 -6.45 13.08
C TYR A 98 -8.42 -7.60 13.08
N TYR A 99 -8.23 -8.55 13.97
CA TYR A 99 -9.18 -9.62 14.21
C TYR A 99 -9.89 -9.39 15.54
N GLN A 100 -11.21 -9.40 15.52
CA GLN A 100 -12.08 -9.24 16.68
C GLN A 100 -12.71 -10.58 17.03
N GLN A 101 -12.86 -10.88 18.31
CA GLN A 101 -13.59 -12.05 18.76
C GLN A 101 -15.07 -11.97 18.33
N LYS A 102 -15.60 -13.04 17.76
CA LYS A 102 -16.99 -13.10 17.29
C LYS A 102 -17.99 -12.91 18.44
N GLY A 103 -19.03 -12.15 18.15
CA GLY A 103 -20.11 -11.89 19.12
C GLY A 103 -19.82 -10.75 20.11
N MET A 104 -18.67 -10.09 19.99
CA MET A 104 -18.40 -8.88 20.75
C MET A 104 -18.99 -7.66 20.04
N GLU A 105 -19.82 -6.90 20.74
CA GLU A 105 -20.22 -5.55 20.33
C GLU A 105 -19.16 -4.56 20.79
N VAL A 106 -18.32 -4.13 19.85
CA VAL A 106 -17.39 -3.03 20.11
C VAL A 106 -18.08 -1.74 19.70
N SER A 107 -18.13 -0.79 20.64
CA SER A 107 -18.55 0.59 20.34
C SER A 107 -17.75 1.11 19.14
N LYS A 108 -18.42 1.73 18.15
CA LYS A 108 -17.76 2.33 16.98
C LYS A 108 -16.83 3.49 17.35
N TYR A 109 -16.80 3.89 18.60
CA TYR A 109 -16.02 5.00 19.14
C TYR A 109 -15.33 4.54 20.41
N HIS A 110 -14.03 4.40 20.37
CA HIS A 110 -13.20 4.36 21.57
C HIS A 110 -12.31 5.59 21.57
N ASP A 111 -12.48 6.43 22.60
CA ASP A 111 -11.68 7.63 22.80
C ASP A 111 -10.23 7.32 23.22
N ASN A 112 -9.91 6.07 23.48
CA ASN A 112 -8.57 5.60 23.82
C ASN A 112 -8.19 4.41 22.94
N LEU A 113 -6.91 4.37 22.54
CA LEU A 113 -6.23 3.21 21.99
C LEU A 113 -6.26 2.02 22.99
N GLY A 114 -7.43 1.54 23.35
CA GLY A 114 -7.62 0.38 24.21
C GLY A 114 -7.08 -0.92 23.63
N PHE A 115 -5.87 -0.89 23.05
CA PHE A 115 -5.20 -2.02 22.44
C PHE A 115 -4.63 -3.04 23.43
N GLU A 116 -4.85 -2.85 24.72
CA GLU A 116 -4.51 -3.84 25.76
C GLU A 116 -5.60 -4.89 25.96
N GLN A 117 -6.72 -4.80 25.24
CA GLN A 117 -7.81 -5.73 25.43
C GLN A 117 -7.51 -7.07 24.74
N SER A 118 -7.69 -8.15 25.49
CA SER A 118 -7.55 -9.55 25.07
C SER A 118 -8.43 -9.96 23.87
N ASP A 119 -9.32 -9.09 23.45
CA ASP A 119 -10.43 -9.37 22.54
C ASP A 119 -10.13 -9.09 21.08
N TYR A 120 -9.00 -8.46 20.78
CA TYR A 120 -8.55 -8.29 19.41
C TYR A 120 -7.07 -8.58 19.19
N ILE A 121 -6.78 -8.95 17.95
CA ILE A 121 -5.45 -9.23 17.48
C ILE A 121 -5.13 -8.26 16.34
N LEU A 122 -4.20 -7.33 16.57
CA LEU A 122 -3.73 -6.44 15.52
C LEU A 122 -2.83 -7.19 14.54
N VAL A 123 -3.07 -6.98 13.26
CA VAL A 123 -2.17 -7.47 12.22
C VAL A 123 -0.90 -6.61 12.22
N ARG A 124 0.24 -7.25 12.45
CA ARG A 124 1.53 -6.58 12.62
C ARG A 124 2.23 -6.34 11.28
N ASN A 125 3.10 -5.34 11.25
CA ASN A 125 4.03 -5.10 10.15
C ASN A 125 4.95 -6.33 9.95
N SER A 126 5.42 -6.55 8.73
CA SER A 126 6.14 -7.77 8.32
C SER A 126 7.57 -7.86 8.90
N GLY A 127 7.68 -7.88 10.22
CA GLY A 127 8.92 -8.16 10.96
C GLY A 127 9.84 -6.98 11.23
N ILE A 128 9.40 -5.76 10.92
CA ILE A 128 10.12 -4.51 11.18
C ILE A 128 9.20 -3.60 11.96
N CYS A 129 9.71 -2.96 13.03
CA CYS A 129 8.87 -2.15 13.93
C CYS A 129 7.60 -2.89 14.39
N ASP A 130 7.66 -4.22 14.52
CA ASP A 130 6.52 -5.11 14.73
C ASP A 130 5.73 -4.85 16.02
N ARG A 131 6.31 -4.10 16.95
CA ARG A 131 5.67 -3.68 18.20
C ARG A 131 5.08 -2.28 18.12
N ASP A 132 5.72 -1.38 17.40
CA ASP A 132 5.41 0.03 17.37
C ASP A 132 4.59 0.40 16.13
N LEU A 133 4.75 -0.33 15.03
CA LEU A 133 4.00 -0.12 13.79
C LEU A 133 3.17 -1.35 13.40
N PHE A 134 1.88 -1.11 13.22
CA PHE A 134 0.96 -2.13 12.68
C PHE A 134 1.09 -2.23 11.17
N GLN A 135 0.47 -3.26 10.58
CA GLN A 135 0.25 -3.29 9.15
C GLN A 135 -0.92 -2.35 8.82
N TYR A 136 -0.64 -1.25 8.16
CA TYR A 136 -1.66 -0.27 7.82
C TYR A 136 -1.53 0.24 6.38
N PHE A 137 -2.64 0.74 5.87
CA PHE A 137 -2.71 1.60 4.70
C PHE A 137 -2.86 3.02 5.22
N GLY A 138 -2.07 3.94 4.75
CA GLY A 138 -2.21 5.31 5.19
C GLY A 138 -1.06 6.20 4.74
N LEU A 139 -1.32 7.47 4.75
CA LEU A 139 -0.40 8.56 4.45
C LEU A 139 -0.81 9.79 5.27
N GLY A 140 -0.21 10.92 5.00
CA GLY A 140 -0.57 12.22 5.56
C GLY A 140 -1.04 13.20 4.49
N SER A 141 -0.54 14.41 4.55
CA SER A 141 -0.87 15.51 3.63
C SER A 141 -0.62 15.17 2.15
N GLU A 142 0.34 14.28 1.89
CA GLU A 142 0.76 13.86 0.56
C GLU A 142 -0.23 12.93 -0.16
N THR A 143 -1.30 12.51 0.50
CA THR A 143 -2.19 11.44 -0.01
C THR A 143 -2.77 11.74 -1.40
N ARG A 144 -3.13 13.00 -1.69
CA ARG A 144 -3.85 13.36 -2.93
C ARG A 144 -3.05 13.18 -4.21
N LYS A 145 -1.73 13.39 -4.19
CA LYS A 145 -0.85 13.26 -5.38
C LYS A 145 0.12 12.07 -5.29
N THR A 146 0.05 11.27 -4.25
CA THR A 146 0.83 10.04 -4.16
C THR A 146 0.13 8.92 -4.92
N VAL A 147 0.77 8.40 -5.94
CA VAL A 147 0.23 7.27 -6.70
C VAL A 147 0.41 5.99 -5.89
N GLN A 148 -0.71 5.32 -5.57
CA GLN A 148 -0.76 4.08 -4.80
C GLN A 148 -1.51 3.02 -5.59
N TYR A 149 -0.83 2.33 -6.46
CA TYR A 149 -1.42 1.28 -7.29
C TYR A 149 -0.55 0.03 -7.25
N VAL A 150 -1.18 -1.12 -7.01
CA VAL A 150 -0.51 -2.43 -7.04
C VAL A 150 -0.69 -3.04 -8.43
N PRO A 151 0.38 -3.14 -9.25
CA PRO A 151 0.27 -3.62 -10.62
C PRO A 151 -0.08 -5.11 -10.69
N ASP A 152 -0.72 -5.52 -11.78
CA ASP A 152 -0.96 -6.94 -12.04
C ASP A 152 0.37 -7.70 -12.25
N PRO A 153 0.43 -8.95 -11.84
CA PRO A 153 -0.61 -9.78 -11.19
C PRO A 153 -0.64 -9.67 -9.65
N TYR A 154 -0.09 -8.61 -9.07
CA TYR A 154 0.08 -8.47 -7.61
C TYR A 154 -1.16 -7.87 -6.95
N GLY A 155 -1.32 -8.13 -5.65
CA GLY A 155 -2.34 -7.54 -4.80
C GLY A 155 -2.02 -7.70 -3.31
N ILE A 156 -2.52 -6.75 -2.49
CA ILE A 156 -2.45 -6.88 -1.04
C ILE A 156 -3.64 -7.75 -0.62
N GLU A 157 -3.34 -8.94 -0.12
CA GLU A 157 -4.34 -9.93 0.26
C GLU A 157 -5.00 -9.57 1.57
N VAL A 158 -6.33 -9.53 1.60
CA VAL A 158 -7.14 -9.32 2.80
C VAL A 158 -8.39 -10.19 2.75
N GLY A 159 -8.99 -10.47 3.90
CA GLY A 159 -10.18 -11.30 4.00
C GLY A 159 -9.92 -12.78 3.70
N ASN A 160 -8.67 -13.24 3.75
CA ASN A 160 -8.34 -14.66 3.59
C ASN A 160 -8.85 -15.44 4.82
N PRO A 161 -9.85 -16.34 4.66
CA PRO A 161 -10.42 -17.07 5.78
C PRO A 161 -9.41 -18.00 6.49
N LEU A 162 -8.30 -18.35 5.81
CA LEU A 162 -7.24 -19.17 6.40
C LEU A 162 -6.30 -18.38 7.32
N GLU A 163 -6.27 -17.05 7.21
CA GLU A 163 -5.49 -16.16 8.09
C GLU A 163 -6.27 -15.76 9.36
N VAL A 164 -7.60 -15.85 9.32
CA VAL A 164 -8.45 -15.46 10.46
C VAL A 164 -8.37 -16.51 11.56
N PRO A 165 -7.95 -16.17 12.79
CA PRO A 165 -7.88 -17.13 13.90
C PRO A 165 -9.26 -17.73 14.21
N PRO A 166 -9.34 -18.99 14.65
CA PRO A 166 -10.60 -19.61 15.06
C PRO A 166 -11.31 -18.79 16.14
N GLY A 167 -12.61 -18.53 15.95
CA GLY A 167 -13.42 -17.72 16.88
C GLY A 167 -13.33 -16.21 16.65
N TYR A 168 -12.55 -15.75 15.69
CA TYR A 168 -12.40 -14.35 15.33
C TYR A 168 -13.00 -14.02 13.96
N GLU A 169 -13.13 -12.72 13.68
CA GLU A 169 -13.51 -12.15 12.38
C GLU A 169 -12.64 -10.96 12.05
N GLU A 170 -12.38 -10.73 10.76
CA GLU A 170 -11.60 -9.59 10.30
C GLU A 170 -12.41 -8.32 10.39
N ARG A 171 -11.81 -7.27 10.92
CA ARG A 171 -12.37 -5.92 11.09
C ARG A 171 -11.33 -4.86 10.73
N TRP A 172 -11.81 -3.64 10.56
CA TRP A 172 -10.99 -2.51 10.17
C TRP A 172 -11.18 -1.34 11.12
N LEU A 173 -10.05 -0.73 11.49
CA LEU A 173 -9.97 0.48 12.30
C LEU A 173 -9.45 1.61 11.42
N LEU A 174 -10.01 2.80 11.58
CA LEU A 174 -9.53 4.03 10.98
C LEU A 174 -9.04 4.98 12.07
N ASN A 175 -7.80 5.48 11.93
CA ASN A 175 -7.33 6.64 12.66
C ASN A 175 -7.28 7.85 11.71
N VAL A 176 -7.75 8.99 12.18
CA VAL A 176 -7.68 10.28 11.48
C VAL A 176 -7.08 11.30 12.42
N HIS A 177 -5.90 11.80 12.07
CA HIS A 177 -5.26 12.90 12.77
C HIS A 177 -5.27 14.15 11.87
N ALA A 178 -6.09 15.11 12.25
CA ALA A 178 -6.30 16.34 11.49
C ALA A 178 -6.21 17.56 12.42
N ILE A 179 -5.53 18.60 11.96
CA ILE A 179 -5.28 19.83 12.72
C ILE A 179 -5.95 21.00 12.00
N GLU A 180 -6.85 21.69 12.70
CA GLU A 180 -7.48 22.90 12.17
C GLU A 180 -6.52 24.08 12.30
N THR A 181 -6.03 24.60 11.19
CA THR A 181 -5.01 25.66 11.18
C THR A 181 -5.51 27.05 10.80
N ARG A 182 -6.85 27.21 10.61
CA ARG A 182 -7.42 28.53 10.36
C ARG A 182 -7.18 29.44 11.56
N GLY A 183 -6.70 30.64 11.29
CA GLY A 183 -6.43 31.63 12.33
C GLY A 183 -5.21 31.35 13.21
N SER A 184 -4.47 30.27 13.01
CA SER A 184 -3.26 29.96 13.79
C SER A 184 -2.22 31.09 13.72
N GLU A 185 -1.53 31.35 14.83
CA GLU A 185 -0.40 32.29 14.88
C GLU A 185 0.75 31.83 13.98
N ASP A 186 1.14 30.57 14.12
CA ASP A 186 2.18 29.91 13.34
C ASP A 186 1.59 28.61 12.77
N ARG A 187 1.13 28.67 11.52
CA ARG A 187 0.49 27.54 10.88
C ARG A 187 1.42 26.34 10.71
N MET A 188 2.65 26.59 10.30
CA MET A 188 3.63 25.51 10.11
C MET A 188 4.05 24.89 11.43
N GLY A 189 4.28 25.70 12.46
CA GLY A 189 4.52 25.18 13.81
C GLY A 189 3.36 24.37 14.37
N CYS A 190 2.11 24.70 14.03
CA CYS A 190 0.94 23.90 14.37
C CYS A 190 0.98 22.52 13.68
N THR A 191 1.33 22.46 12.39
CA THR A 191 1.41 21.18 11.66
C THR A 191 2.59 20.33 12.10
N GLU A 192 3.63 20.91 12.69
CA GLU A 192 4.76 20.24 13.31
C GLU A 192 4.55 19.92 14.80
N CYS A 193 3.34 20.15 15.30
CA CYS A 193 2.96 19.87 16.69
C CYS A 193 3.89 20.48 17.73
N ARG A 194 4.37 21.71 17.50
CA ARG A 194 5.27 22.40 18.45
C ARG A 194 4.60 22.64 19.80
N CYS A 195 5.14 22.08 20.86
CA CYS A 195 4.53 22.09 22.20
C CYS A 195 4.29 23.49 22.75
N ASP A 196 5.14 24.48 22.42
CA ASP A 196 4.96 25.87 22.80
C ASP A 196 3.70 26.52 22.22
N LEU A 197 3.19 26.01 21.11
CA LEU A 197 1.98 26.48 20.48
C LEU A 197 0.71 25.78 21.02
N TYR A 198 0.83 24.59 21.56
CA TYR A 198 -0.29 23.81 22.11
C TYR A 198 -0.49 24.01 23.61
N ASN A 199 0.51 24.54 24.32
CA ASN A 199 0.47 24.81 25.76
C ASN A 199 0.03 23.57 26.58
N VAL A 200 0.57 22.41 26.25
CA VAL A 200 0.30 21.14 26.92
C VAL A 200 1.50 20.74 27.78
N THR A 201 1.23 20.14 28.94
CA THR A 201 2.24 19.60 29.85
C THR A 201 2.19 18.11 29.99
N LYS A 202 1.12 17.48 29.48
CA LYS A 202 0.87 16.06 29.52
C LYS A 202 0.48 15.53 28.15
N ASP A 203 0.83 14.27 27.90
CA ASP A 203 0.44 13.56 26.68
C ASP A 203 -0.98 12.97 26.81
N GLU A 204 -1.46 12.29 25.76
CA GLU A 204 -2.77 11.65 25.68
C GLU A 204 -3.03 10.56 26.77
N TYR A 205 -1.98 10.10 27.43
CA TYR A 205 -2.04 9.11 28.52
C TYR A 205 -1.88 9.72 29.91
N ASP A 206 -2.05 11.05 30.05
CA ASP A 206 -1.85 11.82 31.28
C ASP A 206 -0.41 11.73 31.86
N ARG A 207 0.58 11.41 31.02
CA ARG A 207 1.99 11.35 31.39
C ARG A 207 2.64 12.71 31.14
N ASP A 208 3.46 13.15 32.05
CA ASP A 208 4.20 14.42 31.92
C ASP A 208 5.08 14.39 30.64
N ILE A 209 5.03 15.47 29.89
CA ILE A 209 5.88 15.68 28.73
C ILE A 209 7.27 16.14 29.21
N GLU A 210 8.29 15.42 28.79
CA GLU A 210 9.68 15.74 29.13
C GLU A 210 10.03 17.17 28.67
N PRO A 211 10.76 17.97 29.49
CA PRO A 211 11.08 19.37 29.17
C PRO A 211 11.86 19.56 27.86
N ASN A 212 12.56 18.50 27.40
CA ASN A 212 13.31 18.48 26.16
C ASN A 212 12.48 17.98 24.96
N TYR A 213 11.24 17.55 25.16
CA TYR A 213 10.32 17.22 24.09
C TYR A 213 9.61 18.49 23.63
N ILE A 214 10.03 19.04 22.52
CA ILE A 214 9.60 20.35 22.05
C ILE A 214 8.54 20.33 20.95
N GLY A 215 8.24 19.16 20.39
CA GLY A 215 7.20 19.00 19.39
C GLY A 215 7.07 17.56 18.90
N GLY A 216 5.86 17.25 18.43
CA GLY A 216 5.44 15.94 17.96
C GLY A 216 4.09 15.53 18.53
N LEU A 217 3.66 14.28 18.25
CA LEU A 217 2.32 13.76 18.51
C LEU A 217 1.86 13.90 19.97
N ARG A 218 2.79 13.90 20.92
CA ARG A 218 2.47 14.09 22.35
C ARG A 218 1.90 15.48 22.68
N CYS A 219 2.15 16.50 21.83
CA CYS A 219 1.65 17.85 22.02
C CYS A 219 0.39 18.15 21.23
N CYS A 220 0.14 17.45 20.13
CA CYS A 220 -1.04 17.63 19.29
C CYS A 220 -1.95 16.38 19.31
N HIS A 221 -2.18 15.82 20.50
CA HIS A 221 -3.13 14.73 20.67
C HIS A 221 -4.59 15.22 20.57
N ASP A 222 -5.54 14.29 20.60
CA ASP A 222 -6.95 14.61 20.45
C ASP A 222 -7.41 15.72 21.43
N GLU A 223 -8.24 16.62 20.94
CA GLU A 223 -8.82 17.76 21.66
C GLU A 223 -7.82 18.84 22.12
N THR A 224 -6.52 18.69 21.88
CA THR A 224 -5.57 19.80 22.07
C THR A 224 -5.83 20.92 21.07
N ARG A 225 -5.32 22.10 21.37
CA ARG A 225 -5.58 23.28 20.56
C ARG A 225 -4.31 24.07 20.29
N CYS A 226 -3.97 24.23 19.02
CA CYS A 226 -2.91 25.13 18.60
C CYS A 226 -3.33 26.60 18.79
N ARG A 227 -2.40 27.43 19.20
CA ARG A 227 -2.63 28.85 19.45
C ARG A 227 -3.11 29.59 18.20
N THR A 228 -4.18 30.34 18.36
CA THR A 228 -4.74 31.19 17.33
C THR A 228 -4.46 32.67 17.62
N ARG A 229 -4.42 33.47 16.57
CA ARG A 229 -4.27 34.93 16.69
C ARG A 229 -5.38 35.53 17.54
N GLU A 230 -5.04 36.51 18.37
CA GLU A 230 -5.99 37.19 19.22
C GLU A 230 -7.18 37.74 18.39
N GLY A 231 -8.37 37.56 18.90
CA GLY A 231 -9.61 38.01 18.25
C GLY A 231 -10.06 37.21 17.03
N PHE A 232 -9.32 36.19 16.59
CA PHE A 232 -9.76 35.36 15.49
C PHE A 232 -10.99 34.51 15.89
N GLN A 233 -12.06 34.64 15.13
CA GLN A 233 -13.28 33.83 15.26
C GLN A 233 -13.51 33.07 13.97
N GLY A 234 -13.59 31.77 14.04
CA GLY A 234 -13.89 30.89 12.91
C GLY A 234 -15.04 29.94 13.21
N ALA A 235 -15.85 29.66 12.22
CA ALA A 235 -16.97 28.74 12.37
C ALA A 235 -16.47 27.32 12.68
N LYS A 236 -17.18 26.63 13.56
CA LYS A 236 -17.08 25.20 13.78
C LYS A 236 -17.49 24.44 12.50
N ARG A 237 -16.74 23.42 12.12
CA ARG A 237 -16.98 22.65 10.90
C ARG A 237 -17.11 21.16 11.19
N SER A 238 -18.06 20.54 10.50
CA SER A 238 -18.18 19.08 10.45
C SER A 238 -17.41 18.57 9.24
N LEU A 239 -16.46 17.69 9.48
CA LEU A 239 -15.58 17.13 8.46
C LEU A 239 -15.61 15.61 8.47
N TYR A 240 -15.16 15.02 7.36
CA TYR A 240 -15.08 13.58 7.16
C TYR A 240 -13.77 13.24 6.47
N LEU A 241 -13.23 12.06 6.73
CA LEU A 241 -12.27 11.45 5.83
C LEU A 241 -13.03 10.62 4.79
N LYS A 242 -12.95 11.00 3.53
CA LYS A 242 -13.40 10.19 2.41
C LYS A 242 -12.26 9.28 2.01
N TYR A 243 -12.47 7.97 2.02
CA TYR A 243 -11.47 6.99 1.61
C TYR A 243 -12.02 6.07 0.53
N THR A 244 -11.16 5.75 -0.43
CA THR A 244 -11.50 4.99 -1.63
C THR A 244 -10.56 3.81 -1.79
N ILE A 245 -11.12 2.61 -1.94
CA ILE A 245 -10.40 1.38 -2.14
C ILE A 245 -10.72 0.83 -3.52
N LYS A 246 -9.70 0.53 -4.32
CA LYS A 246 -9.83 -0.26 -5.55
C LYS A 246 -9.36 -1.68 -5.29
N TYR A 247 -10.13 -2.66 -5.70
CA TYR A 247 -9.88 -4.07 -5.40
C TYR A 247 -10.45 -4.99 -6.47
N VAL A 248 -10.00 -6.23 -6.44
CA VAL A 248 -10.54 -7.35 -7.23
C VAL A 248 -10.84 -8.51 -6.28
N ASP A 249 -11.73 -9.42 -6.69
CA ASP A 249 -11.90 -10.67 -5.95
C ASP A 249 -10.62 -11.49 -6.01
N TRP A 250 -10.28 -12.14 -4.90
CA TRP A 250 -9.08 -12.98 -4.85
C TRP A 250 -9.24 -14.21 -5.76
N HIS A 251 -8.22 -14.52 -6.53
CA HIS A 251 -8.15 -15.72 -7.35
C HIS A 251 -6.72 -16.22 -7.48
N ALA A 252 -6.56 -17.47 -7.94
CA ALA A 252 -5.28 -18.19 -7.94
C ALA A 252 -4.15 -17.56 -8.77
N PHE A 253 -4.44 -16.61 -9.66
CA PHE A 253 -3.42 -15.92 -10.46
C PHE A 253 -2.90 -14.65 -9.81
N ILE A 254 -3.51 -14.18 -8.73
CA ILE A 254 -3.01 -13.03 -7.97
C ILE A 254 -1.82 -13.48 -7.13
N LYS A 255 -0.75 -12.70 -7.17
CA LYS A 255 0.43 -12.89 -6.33
C LYS A 255 0.33 -11.97 -5.13
N PRO A 256 0.32 -12.48 -3.90
CA PRO A 256 0.27 -11.65 -2.71
C PRO A 256 1.53 -10.81 -2.57
N VAL A 257 1.36 -9.57 -2.10
CA VAL A 257 2.44 -8.73 -1.62
C VAL A 257 2.26 -8.46 -0.13
N LYS A 258 3.38 -8.36 0.58
CA LYS A 258 3.43 -8.00 2.00
C LYS A 258 3.84 -6.54 2.15
N ILE A 259 3.26 -5.88 3.15
CA ILE A 259 3.59 -4.50 3.51
C ILE A 259 4.75 -4.53 4.49
N TYR A 260 5.82 -3.82 4.14
CA TYR A 260 6.94 -3.49 5.02
C TYR A 260 6.97 -1.99 5.23
N ILE A 261 6.99 -1.56 6.48
CA ILE A 261 7.10 -0.16 6.85
C ILE A 261 8.40 -0.02 7.64
N LEU A 262 9.34 0.73 7.07
CA LEU A 262 10.61 1.04 7.70
C LEU A 262 10.52 2.43 8.32
N ASP A 263 11.11 2.61 9.49
CA ASP A 263 11.20 3.88 10.19
C ASP A 263 12.67 4.25 10.38
N VAL A 264 13.06 5.44 9.96
CA VAL A 264 14.43 5.93 10.07
C VAL A 264 14.88 6.13 11.54
N THR A 265 13.93 6.08 12.47
CA THR A 265 14.19 6.15 13.93
C THR A 265 14.41 4.80 14.59
N ASP A 266 14.32 3.70 13.82
CA ASP A 266 14.46 2.35 14.37
C ASP A 266 15.81 2.19 15.07
N THR A 267 15.78 1.84 16.33
CA THR A 267 16.96 1.58 17.17
C THR A 267 17.37 0.11 17.15
N TRP A 268 17.06 -0.62 16.07
CA TRP A 268 17.37 -2.01 15.95
C TRP A 268 18.83 -2.34 16.30
N LYS A 269 19.02 -3.19 17.30
CA LYS A 269 20.32 -3.69 17.72
C LYS A 269 20.41 -5.17 17.43
N ARG A 270 21.27 -5.54 16.47
CA ARG A 270 21.66 -6.92 16.26
C ARG A 270 22.43 -7.41 17.50
N ARG A 271 21.82 -8.27 18.32
CA ARG A 271 22.55 -8.92 19.42
C ARG A 271 23.58 -9.89 18.84
N LYS A 272 24.84 -9.71 19.22
CA LYS A 272 25.87 -10.73 18.99
C LYS A 272 25.45 -12.04 19.67
N SER A 273 25.65 -13.14 19.02
CA SER A 273 25.10 -14.49 19.15
C SER A 273 25.35 -15.25 20.46
N THR A 274 25.04 -14.70 21.62
CA THR A 274 25.19 -15.44 22.88
C THR A 274 23.97 -15.51 23.77
N GLY A 275 22.77 -15.25 23.25
CA GLY A 275 21.58 -15.30 24.10
C GLY A 275 20.25 -15.44 23.38
N LEU A 276 19.40 -16.22 23.97
CA LEU A 276 18.03 -16.66 23.63
C LEU A 276 16.96 -15.54 23.40
N MET A 277 17.35 -14.25 23.26
CA MET A 277 16.40 -13.18 23.04
C MET A 277 16.47 -12.70 21.59
N PRO A 278 15.34 -12.65 20.88
CA PRO A 278 15.29 -12.10 19.52
C PRO A 278 15.72 -10.64 19.50
N SER A 279 16.33 -10.20 18.40
CA SER A 279 16.61 -8.79 18.12
C SER A 279 15.28 -8.01 18.18
N ARG A 280 15.27 -6.88 18.88
CA ARG A 280 14.09 -6.04 19.01
C ARG A 280 14.26 -4.80 18.16
N HIS A 281 13.24 -4.49 17.37
CA HIS A 281 13.03 -3.20 16.77
C HIS A 281 12.30 -2.30 17.76
N HIS A 282 12.72 -1.04 17.83
CA HIS A 282 12.01 0.01 18.56
C HIS A 282 12.02 1.26 17.68
N CYS A 283 10.84 1.65 17.22
CA CYS A 283 10.61 2.74 16.31
C CYS A 283 9.95 3.88 17.06
N GLN A 284 10.57 5.06 17.05
CA GLN A 284 10.05 6.26 17.73
C GLN A 284 9.07 7.03 16.84
N ILE A 285 9.04 6.72 15.54
CA ILE A 285 8.21 7.31 14.50
C ILE A 285 8.63 8.76 14.17
N GLU A 286 8.85 9.59 15.18
CA GLU A 286 9.17 11.00 15.06
C GLU A 286 10.59 11.35 15.51
N TYR A 287 11.12 12.44 14.97
CA TYR A 287 12.40 13.01 15.39
C TYR A 287 12.46 14.51 15.13
N GLU A 288 13.50 15.15 15.62
CA GLU A 288 13.77 16.56 15.43
C GLU A 288 14.88 16.77 14.39
N VAL A 289 14.76 17.85 13.64
CA VAL A 289 15.80 18.37 12.75
C VAL A 289 16.23 19.73 13.25
N GLU A 290 17.45 19.81 13.76
CA GLU A 290 18.03 21.07 14.22
C GLU A 290 18.38 21.98 13.04
N SER A 291 18.24 23.29 13.22
CA SER A 291 18.69 24.25 12.23
C SER A 291 20.21 24.24 12.09
N CYS A 292 20.70 24.37 10.87
CA CYS A 292 22.13 24.46 10.65
C CYS A 292 22.71 25.81 11.09
N SER A 293 24.00 25.80 11.44
CA SER A 293 24.69 27.04 11.73
C SER A 293 24.90 27.89 10.48
N ALA A 294 24.91 29.21 10.62
CA ALA A 294 25.13 30.17 9.53
C ALA A 294 26.41 29.88 8.69
N ALA A 295 27.41 29.23 9.28
CA ALA A 295 28.65 28.86 8.58
C ALA A 295 28.46 27.73 7.53
N VAL A 296 27.43 26.92 7.69
CA VAL A 296 27.13 25.76 6.80
C VAL A 296 26.08 26.11 5.75
N ALA A 297 25.30 27.18 5.96
CA ALA A 297 24.19 27.60 5.12
C ALA A 297 24.56 27.84 3.63
N ASN A 298 25.81 28.15 3.33
CA ASN A 298 26.27 28.40 1.96
C ASN A 298 26.39 27.16 1.07
N ASN A 299 26.28 25.93 1.62
CA ASN A 299 26.40 24.67 0.88
C ASN A 299 25.10 23.85 0.83
N GLY A 300 23.95 24.45 1.16
CA GLY A 300 22.67 23.77 1.24
C GLY A 300 22.56 22.96 2.55
N CYS A 301 21.72 23.44 3.46
CA CYS A 301 21.50 22.80 4.76
C CYS A 301 20.60 21.58 4.61
N ILE A 302 21.20 20.40 4.55
CA ILE A 302 20.47 19.12 4.51
C ILE A 302 20.84 18.28 5.73
N HIS A 303 19.85 17.97 6.56
CA HIS A 303 19.97 16.98 7.62
C HIS A 303 19.63 15.59 7.06
N THR A 304 20.55 14.64 7.19
CA THR A 304 20.33 13.25 6.77
C THR A 304 20.26 12.35 7.99
N LYS A 305 19.10 11.77 8.25
CA LYS A 305 18.95 10.67 9.20
C LYS A 305 19.06 9.33 8.47
N LYS A 306 19.82 8.41 9.07
CA LYS A 306 20.16 7.14 8.45
C LYS A 306 19.97 5.98 9.41
N ILE A 307 19.40 4.87 8.91
CA ILE A 307 19.31 3.59 9.61
C ILE A 307 19.65 2.44 8.69
N SER A 308 20.21 1.37 9.24
CA SER A 308 20.40 0.10 8.51
C SER A 308 19.62 -1.02 9.22
N VAL A 309 18.75 -1.70 8.47
CA VAL A 309 17.80 -2.68 8.96
C VAL A 309 17.92 -3.97 8.16
N THR A 310 17.97 -5.12 8.83
CA THR A 310 17.99 -6.42 8.16
C THR A 310 16.57 -6.93 7.92
N LEU A 311 16.21 -7.15 6.65
CA LEU A 311 14.91 -7.71 6.30
C LEU A 311 14.85 -9.22 6.59
N PRO A 312 13.87 -9.69 7.38
CA PRO A 312 13.77 -11.10 7.76
C PRO A 312 13.44 -11.99 6.57
N ASN A 313 12.71 -11.49 5.59
CA ASN A 313 12.34 -12.19 4.37
C ASN A 313 12.80 -11.40 3.15
N GLY A 314 13.04 -12.13 2.06
CA GLY A 314 13.36 -11.52 0.78
C GLY A 314 12.21 -11.65 -0.22
N GLY A 315 12.30 -10.91 -1.32
CA GLY A 315 11.32 -10.97 -2.38
C GLY A 315 11.59 -9.95 -3.47
N ASN A 316 10.66 -9.86 -4.42
CA ASN A 316 10.67 -8.84 -5.45
C ASN A 316 9.97 -7.57 -4.94
N VAL A 317 10.61 -6.44 -5.09
CA VAL A 317 10.00 -5.14 -4.80
C VAL A 317 9.01 -4.80 -5.90
N ILE A 318 7.78 -4.50 -5.52
CA ILE A 318 6.67 -4.18 -6.44
C ILE A 318 6.33 -2.71 -6.41
N TYR A 319 6.47 -2.09 -5.23
CA TYR A 319 6.15 -0.70 -5.00
C TYR A 319 6.97 -0.17 -3.81
N GLY A 320 7.30 1.11 -3.85
CA GLY A 320 7.91 1.82 -2.73
C GLY A 320 7.56 3.29 -2.72
N VAL A 321 7.35 3.85 -1.54
CA VAL A 321 7.11 5.29 -1.33
C VAL A 321 7.52 5.70 0.08
N ALA A 322 8.05 6.91 0.23
CA ALA A 322 8.33 7.50 1.53
C ALA A 322 7.14 8.29 2.07
N HIS A 323 7.15 8.53 3.37
CA HIS A 323 6.33 9.52 4.06
C HIS A 323 7.25 10.51 4.77
N GLN A 324 7.05 11.79 4.51
CA GLN A 324 7.77 12.91 5.13
C GLN A 324 6.81 14.06 5.40
N HIS A 325 7.13 14.87 6.42
CA HIS A 325 6.45 16.13 6.71
C HIS A 325 7.10 17.30 5.95
N ALA A 326 6.51 18.49 6.04
CA ALA A 326 7.07 19.71 5.46
C ALA A 326 8.54 19.90 5.88
N GLY A 327 9.37 20.41 4.96
CA GLY A 327 10.82 20.42 5.12
C GLY A 327 11.52 19.18 4.56
N GLY A 328 10.77 18.11 4.26
CA GLY A 328 11.29 16.89 3.61
C GLY A 328 11.88 17.20 2.24
N VAL A 329 13.03 16.60 1.94
CA VAL A 329 13.75 16.75 0.67
C VAL A 329 13.73 15.44 -0.14
N GLY A 330 13.55 14.33 0.56
CA GLY A 330 13.41 13.01 -0.05
C GLY A 330 13.98 11.90 0.81
N SER A 331 13.61 10.67 0.44
CA SER A 331 14.12 9.47 1.10
C SER A 331 14.61 8.46 0.07
N THR A 332 15.67 7.72 0.42
CA THR A 332 16.25 6.71 -0.45
C THR A 332 16.49 5.43 0.33
N LEU A 333 16.04 4.32 -0.24
CA LEU A 333 16.30 2.97 0.27
C LEU A 333 17.39 2.33 -0.57
N LEU A 334 18.45 1.89 0.09
CA LEU A 334 19.61 1.25 -0.53
C LEU A 334 19.69 -0.23 -0.11
N GLY A 335 20.15 -1.08 -1.00
CA GLY A 335 20.56 -2.45 -0.71
C GLY A 335 21.93 -2.51 -0.01
N GLU A 336 22.32 -3.70 0.43
CA GLU A 336 23.59 -3.96 1.14
C GLU A 336 24.82 -3.59 0.29
N ASP A 337 24.73 -3.76 -1.02
CA ASP A 337 25.74 -3.41 -2.01
C ASP A 337 25.72 -1.92 -2.43
N GLY A 338 24.88 -1.10 -1.80
CA GLY A 338 24.72 0.31 -2.10
C GLY A 338 23.83 0.61 -3.32
N ARG A 339 23.25 -0.41 -3.98
CA ARG A 339 22.30 -0.18 -5.08
C ARG A 339 21.06 0.55 -4.58
N VAL A 340 20.52 1.45 -5.38
CA VAL A 340 19.24 2.10 -5.09
C VAL A 340 18.11 1.10 -5.32
N ILE A 341 17.37 0.79 -4.26
CA ILE A 341 16.15 -0.02 -4.31
C ILE A 341 14.97 0.86 -4.73
N CYS A 342 14.84 2.02 -4.07
CA CYS A 342 13.81 2.99 -4.35
C CYS A 342 14.26 4.37 -3.86
N SER A 343 13.91 5.42 -4.59
CA SER A 343 14.05 6.81 -4.17
C SER A 343 12.69 7.50 -4.30
N SER A 344 12.28 8.23 -3.26
CA SER A 344 10.99 8.90 -3.17
C SER A 344 11.22 10.36 -2.82
N LEU A 345 10.72 11.26 -3.68
CA LEU A 345 10.89 12.71 -3.56
C LEU A 345 9.55 13.38 -3.25
N PRO A 346 9.52 14.41 -2.41
CA PRO A 346 8.31 15.16 -2.12
C PRO A 346 7.87 15.99 -3.33
N ILE A 347 6.57 16.10 -3.50
CA ILE A 347 5.91 16.99 -4.44
C ILE A 347 5.24 18.08 -3.60
N TYR A 348 5.79 19.27 -3.65
CA TYR A 348 5.20 20.44 -2.99
C TYR A 348 4.11 21.06 -3.86
N GLY A 349 3.07 21.57 -3.21
CA GLY A 349 2.06 22.38 -3.89
C GLY A 349 2.56 23.78 -4.20
N GLU A 350 1.94 24.44 -5.17
CA GLU A 350 2.32 25.76 -5.67
C GLU A 350 1.15 26.76 -5.65
N GLY A 351 -0.07 26.30 -5.35
CA GLY A 351 -1.31 27.07 -5.41
C GLY A 351 -2.05 27.16 -4.06
N LYS A 352 -3.37 27.29 -4.15
CA LYS A 352 -4.27 27.37 -2.99
C LYS A 352 -5.35 26.30 -3.02
N GLU A 353 -5.59 25.67 -4.16
CA GLU A 353 -6.58 24.61 -4.31
C GLU A 353 -6.15 23.33 -3.57
N ALA A 354 -7.15 22.56 -3.13
CA ALA A 354 -6.92 21.29 -2.45
C ALA A 354 -6.12 20.32 -3.33
N GLY A 355 -5.02 19.82 -2.80
CA GLY A 355 -4.05 18.98 -3.50
C GLY A 355 -2.96 19.74 -4.25
N ASN A 356 -2.89 21.08 -4.12
CA ASN A 356 -1.82 21.92 -4.69
C ASN A 356 -1.40 23.07 -3.76
N GLU A 357 -1.56 22.89 -2.47
CA GLU A 357 -1.33 23.93 -1.47
C GLU A 357 0.15 24.27 -1.34
N ALA A 358 0.51 25.52 -1.62
CA ALA A 358 1.88 26.02 -1.55
C ALA A 358 2.48 25.86 -0.15
N GLY A 359 3.71 25.29 -0.09
CA GLY A 359 4.44 25.05 1.16
C GLY A 359 4.11 23.73 1.84
N TYR A 360 3.14 22.95 1.33
CA TYR A 360 2.82 21.62 1.84
C TYR A 360 3.29 20.53 0.89
N ILE A 361 3.70 19.39 1.44
CA ILE A 361 3.89 18.17 0.66
C ILE A 361 2.49 17.64 0.31
N VAL A 362 2.15 17.65 -0.96
CA VAL A 362 0.86 17.20 -1.49
C VAL A 362 0.95 15.84 -2.20
N GLY A 363 2.16 15.34 -2.37
CA GLY A 363 2.45 14.02 -2.92
C GLY A 363 3.90 13.61 -2.69
N MET A 364 4.15 12.31 -2.84
CA MET A 364 5.48 11.70 -2.88
C MET A 364 5.63 10.91 -4.19
N SER A 365 6.80 10.98 -4.81
CA SER A 365 7.08 10.14 -5.97
C SER A 365 7.17 8.66 -5.56
N SER A 366 6.48 7.80 -6.29
CA SER A 366 6.44 6.36 -6.02
C SER A 366 7.36 5.60 -6.96
N CYS A 367 7.98 4.54 -6.45
CA CYS A 367 8.76 3.61 -7.25
C CYS A 367 7.89 2.44 -7.71
N TYR A 368 8.02 2.10 -8.99
CA TYR A 368 7.40 0.94 -9.61
C TYR A 368 8.45 0.14 -10.38
N PRO A 369 9.29 -0.66 -9.70
CA PRO A 369 10.23 -1.50 -10.40
C PRO A 369 9.52 -2.49 -11.33
N ARG A 370 10.10 -2.77 -12.49
CA ARG A 370 9.58 -3.87 -13.30
C ARG A 370 9.61 -5.16 -12.48
N PRO A 371 8.55 -5.99 -12.49
CA PRO A 371 8.52 -7.22 -11.72
C PRO A 371 9.78 -8.07 -11.92
N GLY A 372 10.45 -8.38 -10.79
CA GLY A 372 11.69 -9.15 -10.79
C GLY A 372 12.98 -8.36 -11.05
N SER A 373 12.90 -7.06 -11.40
CA SER A 373 14.11 -6.25 -11.65
C SER A 373 14.81 -5.78 -10.37
N VAL A 374 14.08 -5.58 -9.29
CA VAL A 374 14.61 -5.23 -7.97
C VAL A 374 14.26 -6.31 -6.98
N LYS A 375 15.27 -6.98 -6.49
CA LYS A 375 15.13 -8.10 -5.56
C LYS A 375 15.89 -7.80 -4.27
N ILE A 376 15.26 -8.13 -3.15
CA ILE A 376 15.86 -8.13 -1.83
C ILE A 376 16.10 -9.59 -1.44
N SER A 377 17.30 -9.91 -0.97
CA SER A 377 17.64 -11.24 -0.49
C SER A 377 17.14 -11.42 0.95
N LYS A 378 16.84 -12.66 1.34
CA LYS A 378 16.51 -12.96 2.73
C LYS A 378 17.70 -12.64 3.63
N GLY A 379 17.48 -11.85 4.68
CA GLY A 379 18.53 -11.43 5.61
C GLY A 379 19.43 -10.31 5.06
N GLU A 380 19.07 -9.71 3.93
CA GLU A 380 19.79 -8.54 3.39
C GLU A 380 19.59 -7.33 4.29
N THR A 381 20.68 -6.59 4.51
CA THR A 381 20.65 -5.34 5.27
C THR A 381 20.37 -4.17 4.33
N LEU A 382 19.25 -3.51 4.54
CA LEU A 382 18.87 -2.30 3.80
C LEU A 382 19.29 -1.05 4.57
N THR A 383 19.60 0.00 3.84
CA THR A 383 19.88 1.32 4.42
C THR A 383 18.82 2.31 3.97
N LEU A 384 18.07 2.87 4.93
CA LEU A 384 17.13 3.96 4.70
C LEU A 384 17.81 5.29 5.03
N LEU A 385 17.73 6.23 4.10
CA LEU A 385 18.14 7.62 4.25
C LEU A 385 16.89 8.49 4.20
N SER A 386 16.72 9.40 5.16
CA SER A 386 15.69 10.44 5.15
C SER A 386 16.34 11.80 5.23
N ASN A 387 16.10 12.66 4.24
CA ASN A 387 16.70 13.97 4.09
C ASN A 387 15.66 15.07 4.36
N TYR A 388 16.02 16.02 5.19
CA TYR A 388 15.25 17.22 5.47
C TYR A 388 16.08 18.48 5.25
N SER A 389 15.46 19.57 4.77
CA SER A 389 16.08 20.89 4.90
C SER A 389 16.30 21.19 6.38
N CYS A 390 17.43 21.77 6.71
CA CYS A 390 17.71 22.29 8.04
C CYS A 390 17.98 23.80 8.03
N ASP A 391 17.43 24.52 7.06
CA ASP A 391 17.44 25.98 7.02
C ASP A 391 16.71 26.58 8.23
N GLN A 392 15.73 25.84 8.73
CA GLN A 392 15.06 26.11 10.00
C GLN A 392 14.95 24.81 10.81
N ARG A 393 14.65 24.92 12.09
CA ARG A 393 14.38 23.78 12.95
C ARG A 393 13.01 23.18 12.59
N HIS A 394 12.91 21.84 12.57
CA HIS A 394 11.66 21.11 12.45
C HIS A 394 11.46 20.16 13.62
N THR A 395 10.21 20.00 14.05
CA THR A 395 9.83 19.12 15.17
C THR A 395 8.81 18.09 14.72
N GLY A 396 8.78 16.93 15.37
CA GLY A 396 7.83 15.87 15.08
C GLY A 396 7.87 15.39 13.63
N VAL A 397 9.02 15.45 12.96
CA VAL A 397 9.13 15.01 11.57
C VAL A 397 9.27 13.50 11.50
N MET A 398 8.76 12.92 10.42
CA MET A 398 8.78 11.48 10.17
C MET A 398 9.68 11.11 9.00
N GLY A 399 10.23 9.91 9.01
CA GLY A 399 11.00 9.33 7.93
C GLY A 399 10.61 7.88 7.74
N LEU A 400 9.36 7.65 7.31
CA LEU A 400 8.84 6.31 7.05
C LEU A 400 9.06 5.94 5.58
N PHE A 401 9.17 4.64 5.32
CA PHE A 401 9.27 4.11 3.97
C PHE A 401 8.39 2.86 3.83
N TYR A 402 7.40 2.95 2.98
CA TYR A 402 6.52 1.85 2.62
C TYR A 402 7.11 1.05 1.47
N LEU A 403 7.10 -0.26 1.61
CA LEU A 403 7.55 -1.19 0.59
C LEU A 403 6.54 -2.32 0.43
N LEU A 404 6.11 -2.59 -0.79
CA LEU A 404 5.36 -3.79 -1.12
C LEU A 404 6.31 -4.82 -1.73
N VAL A 405 6.42 -5.96 -1.07
CA VAL A 405 7.31 -7.05 -1.47
C VAL A 405 6.51 -8.30 -1.77
N ALA A 406 6.68 -8.84 -2.97
CA ALA A 406 6.24 -10.18 -3.31
C ALA A 406 7.30 -11.16 -2.77
N GLU A 407 7.05 -11.69 -1.58
CA GLU A 407 7.96 -12.63 -0.91
C GLU A 407 8.13 -13.91 -1.74
N MET A 408 9.32 -14.43 -1.77
CA MET A 408 9.57 -15.76 -2.34
C MET A 408 9.01 -16.79 -1.36
N SER A 409 7.87 -17.40 -1.71
CA SER A 409 7.33 -18.48 -0.90
C SER A 409 8.39 -19.58 -0.72
N ARG A 410 8.66 -19.97 0.52
CA ARG A 410 9.20 -21.31 0.75
C ARG A 410 8.17 -22.26 0.13
N GLN A 411 8.57 -23.01 -0.87
CA GLN A 411 7.78 -24.16 -1.31
C GLN A 411 7.52 -25.01 -0.04
N SER A 412 6.35 -24.84 0.55
CA SER A 412 5.86 -25.80 1.53
C SER A 412 5.79 -27.12 0.77
N SER A 413 6.50 -28.11 1.26
CA SER A 413 6.47 -29.50 0.77
C SER A 413 5.06 -30.14 0.84
N SER A 414 4.03 -29.38 1.22
CA SER A 414 2.63 -29.77 1.22
C SER A 414 1.86 -29.45 -0.07
N ILE A 415 2.51 -28.84 -1.09
CA ILE A 415 1.89 -28.56 -2.41
C ILE A 415 2.25 -29.65 -3.44
N LEU A 416 2.70 -30.82 -3.02
CA LEU A 416 2.94 -31.94 -3.93
C LEU A 416 1.65 -32.47 -4.61
N HIS A 417 0.44 -32.05 -4.15
CA HIS A 417 -0.81 -32.46 -4.80
C HIS A 417 -1.48 -31.39 -5.67
N SER A 418 -0.98 -30.13 -5.69
CA SER A 418 -1.53 -29.07 -6.57
C SER A 418 -0.60 -28.67 -7.72
N LYS A 419 0.69 -29.07 -7.68
CA LYS A 419 1.63 -28.76 -8.77
C LYS A 419 1.37 -29.56 -10.03
N ASP A 420 0.83 -30.76 -9.90
CA ASP A 420 0.54 -31.63 -11.05
C ASP A 420 -0.55 -31.01 -11.95
N ASN A 421 -1.50 -30.27 -11.39
CA ASN A 421 -2.59 -29.69 -12.18
C ASN A 421 -2.19 -28.46 -13.01
N ILE A 422 -1.24 -27.64 -12.61
CA ILE A 422 -0.87 -26.41 -13.36
C ILE A 422 0.20 -26.72 -14.41
N GLY A 423 1.19 -27.54 -14.05
CA GLY A 423 2.16 -28.07 -15.01
C GLY A 423 1.46 -28.85 -16.12
N ASP A 424 0.53 -29.73 -15.76
CA ASP A 424 -0.26 -30.53 -16.69
C ASP A 424 -1.20 -29.65 -17.56
N ILE A 425 -1.77 -28.58 -17.02
CA ILE A 425 -2.60 -27.65 -17.83
C ILE A 425 -1.73 -26.89 -18.85
N VAL A 426 -0.54 -26.44 -18.50
CA VAL A 426 0.36 -25.74 -19.44
C VAL A 426 0.95 -26.71 -20.46
N ILE A 427 1.33 -27.92 -20.06
CA ILE A 427 1.81 -28.98 -20.98
C ILE A 427 0.67 -29.44 -21.89
N LEU A 428 -0.52 -29.66 -21.36
CA LEU A 428 -1.71 -29.99 -22.12
C LEU A 428 -2.08 -28.88 -23.10
N HIS A 429 -1.97 -27.61 -22.68
CA HIS A 429 -2.22 -26.45 -23.55
C HIS A 429 -1.24 -26.42 -24.75
N ASN A 430 0.06 -26.58 -24.50
CA ASN A 430 1.08 -26.56 -25.55
C ASN A 430 0.94 -27.82 -26.46
N ALA A 431 0.62 -28.99 -25.89
CA ALA A 431 0.39 -30.21 -26.63
C ALA A 431 -0.87 -30.12 -27.53
N VAL A 432 -1.94 -29.49 -27.04
CA VAL A 432 -3.19 -29.28 -27.83
C VAL A 432 -2.93 -28.34 -29.02
N TRP A 433 -2.10 -27.30 -28.86
CA TRP A 433 -1.75 -26.43 -29.99
C TRP A 433 -0.82 -27.10 -31.00
N ALA A 434 0.13 -27.90 -30.53
CA ALA A 434 0.95 -28.70 -31.43
C ALA A 434 0.09 -29.69 -32.25
N LEU A 435 -0.84 -30.40 -31.59
CA LEU A 435 -1.75 -31.34 -32.27
C LEU A 435 -2.73 -30.63 -33.21
N ALA A 436 -3.24 -29.45 -32.88
CA ALA A 436 -4.08 -28.65 -33.76
C ALA A 436 -3.29 -28.17 -34.99
N GLY A 437 -2.04 -27.72 -34.82
CA GLY A 437 -1.15 -27.32 -35.90
C GLY A 437 -0.84 -28.49 -36.86
N PHE A 438 -0.52 -29.67 -36.31
CA PHE A 438 -0.29 -30.87 -37.09
C PHE A 438 -1.56 -31.34 -37.81
N GLY A 439 -2.73 -31.25 -37.18
CA GLY A 439 -4.02 -31.58 -37.80
C GLY A 439 -4.36 -30.68 -38.98
N ILE A 440 -4.11 -29.38 -38.88
CA ILE A 440 -4.31 -28.42 -39.99
C ILE A 440 -3.34 -28.69 -41.12
N ALA A 441 -2.05 -28.91 -40.84
CA ALA A 441 -1.06 -29.23 -41.85
C ALA A 441 -1.37 -30.52 -42.60
N ALA A 442 -1.82 -31.56 -41.88
CA ALA A 442 -2.23 -32.82 -42.48
C ALA A 442 -3.49 -32.69 -43.39
N LEU A 443 -4.43 -31.81 -42.99
CA LEU A 443 -5.61 -31.48 -43.80
C LEU A 443 -5.25 -30.75 -45.10
N VAL A 444 -4.36 -29.77 -45.02
CA VAL A 444 -3.86 -29.03 -46.17
C VAL A 444 -3.11 -29.97 -47.12
N ALA A 445 -2.24 -30.81 -46.61
CA ALA A 445 -1.54 -31.82 -47.41
C ALA A 445 -2.50 -32.80 -48.08
N ALA A 446 -3.52 -33.26 -47.35
CA ALA A 446 -4.55 -34.18 -47.92
C ALA A 446 -5.42 -33.53 -48.99
N THR A 447 -5.75 -32.23 -48.84
CA THR A 447 -6.50 -31.49 -49.87
C THR A 447 -5.65 -31.23 -51.13
N VAL A 448 -4.37 -30.89 -50.96
CA VAL A 448 -3.45 -30.69 -52.10
C VAL A 448 -3.21 -32.00 -52.86
N THR A 449 -3.03 -33.12 -52.15
CA THR A 449 -2.88 -34.44 -52.78
C THR A 449 -4.15 -34.90 -53.47
N TYR A 450 -5.32 -34.60 -52.91
CA TYR A 450 -6.61 -34.92 -53.54
C TYR A 450 -6.84 -34.10 -54.80
N GLN A 451 -6.53 -32.78 -54.77
CA GLN A 451 -6.60 -31.95 -55.97
C GLN A 451 -5.64 -32.44 -57.08
N HIS A 452 -4.42 -32.81 -56.71
CA HIS A 452 -3.44 -33.30 -57.69
C HIS A 452 -3.80 -34.67 -58.26
N GLN A 453 -4.52 -35.54 -57.53
CA GLN A 453 -5.07 -36.76 -58.02
C GLN A 453 -6.28 -36.53 -58.96
N SER A 454 -7.16 -35.59 -58.61
CA SER A 454 -8.31 -35.21 -59.45
C SER A 454 -7.85 -34.61 -60.79
N GLU A 455 -6.84 -33.74 -60.79
CA GLU A 455 -6.24 -33.18 -62.02
C GLU A 455 -5.55 -34.25 -62.89
N ARG A 456 -4.97 -35.30 -62.27
CA ARG A 456 -4.45 -36.46 -63.03
C ARG A 456 -5.48 -37.32 -63.63
N GLU A 457 -6.62 -37.54 -63.00
CA GLU A 457 -7.73 -38.32 -63.53
C GLU A 457 -8.41 -37.59 -64.69
N GLU A 458 -8.65 -36.28 -64.59
CA GLU A 458 -9.15 -35.44 -65.67
C GLU A 458 -8.21 -35.38 -66.89
N GLY A 459 -6.86 -35.30 -66.61
CA GLY A 459 -5.85 -35.32 -67.68
C GLY A 459 -5.70 -36.65 -68.41
N CYS A 460 -6.14 -37.80 -67.83
CA CYS A 460 -6.13 -39.12 -68.49
C CYS A 460 -7.33 -39.37 -69.37
N GLU A 461 -8.51 -38.79 -69.05
CA GLU A 461 -9.69 -38.90 -69.92
C GLU A 461 -9.58 -38.08 -71.22
N SER A 462 -8.78 -37.04 -71.26
CA SER A 462 -8.57 -36.19 -72.46
C SER A 462 -7.59 -36.74 -73.46
N ILE A 463 -6.93 -37.89 -73.24
CA ILE A 463 -6.02 -38.58 -74.17
C ILE A 463 -6.66 -39.77 -74.88
N LEU A 464 -7.90 -40.14 -74.54
CA LEU A 464 -8.63 -41.26 -75.08
C LEU A 464 -9.81 -40.85 -75.97
N MET A 465 -9.89 -39.63 -76.48
CA MET A 465 -10.81 -39.22 -77.54
C MET A 465 -10.05 -38.88 -78.82
#